data_e1bc0da3d69939496e994227d96d7741
#
_entry.id   e1bc0da3d69939496e994227d96d7741
#
_cell.length_a   1.000
_cell.length_b   1.000
_cell.length_c   1.000
_cell.angle_alpha   90.00
_cell.angle_beta   90.00
_cell.angle_gamma   90.00
#
_symmetry.space_group_name_H-M   'P 1'
#
loop_
_entity.id
_entity.type
_entity.pdbx_description
1 polymer ?
#
loop_
_entity_poly.entity_id
_entity_poly.type
_entity_poly.pdbx_seq_one_letter_code
_entity_poly.pdbx_strand_id
1 'polypeptide(L)'
;MTAPLRIPRRLAAQCRTSPEHQAWLACLPDRVRELATRWAVTLASPFDTDETSAAWVAPGTRADGSPVVLKVALPHMEGRDEIAGLRFWDGSPTVRLIEADDSLGAMLIEQCRPGTALRSRPEVEQDTIIASLLHRLWRQPSEGHGFRPLAEMTAFWTAETTSDRDQWHDDGLVAAGLELLRELPNTGGTAVPLATDLHAGNVLRAQRQPWLMIDPKPFVGDPAYDATQHLFNCRPRLHAHPAVTIDRFSDLLGVDAERVRLWMFARAAAEPRDDWSDPELLSLARKMAP
;
A
#
# COMPACT_ATOMS: atom_id res chain seq x y z
N MET A 1 -9.84 -29.24 -22.06
CA MET A 1 -10.47 -28.45 -20.95
C MET A 1 -9.34 -27.86 -20.15
N THR A 2 -9.21 -26.55 -20.15
CA THR A 2 -8.24 -25.84 -19.27
C THR A 2 -8.68 -25.99 -17.81
N ALA A 3 -7.73 -26.29 -16.90
CA ALA A 3 -8.02 -26.37 -15.48
C ALA A 3 -8.64 -25.05 -14.97
N PRO A 4 -9.55 -25.09 -14.00
CA PRO A 4 -10.15 -23.90 -13.44
C PRO A 4 -9.08 -22.99 -12.82
N LEU A 5 -9.26 -21.65 -12.95
CA LEU A 5 -8.36 -20.69 -12.38
C LEU A 5 -8.35 -20.84 -10.84
N ARG A 6 -7.15 -20.99 -10.24
CA ARG A 6 -7.02 -20.98 -8.79
C ARG A 6 -7.19 -19.57 -8.25
N ILE A 7 -8.08 -19.40 -7.28
CA ILE A 7 -8.34 -18.13 -6.59
C ILE A 7 -7.71 -18.22 -5.18
N PRO A 8 -6.85 -17.25 -4.79
CA PRO A 8 -6.30 -17.18 -3.43
C PRO A 8 -7.41 -17.04 -2.38
N ARG A 9 -7.24 -17.68 -1.21
CA ARG A 9 -8.31 -17.79 -0.19
C ARG A 9 -8.75 -16.43 0.34
N ARG A 10 -7.82 -15.52 0.63
CA ARG A 10 -8.14 -14.17 1.13
C ARG A 10 -8.85 -13.33 0.08
N LEU A 11 -8.38 -13.37 -1.18
CA LEU A 11 -9.06 -12.69 -2.28
C LEU A 11 -10.51 -13.21 -2.44
N ALA A 12 -10.71 -14.53 -2.38
CA ALA A 12 -12.04 -15.11 -2.43
C ALA A 12 -12.91 -14.66 -1.25
N ALA A 13 -12.36 -14.48 -0.06
CA ALA A 13 -13.05 -13.96 1.11
C ALA A 13 -13.44 -12.49 0.91
N GLN A 14 -12.49 -11.65 0.48
CA GLN A 14 -12.71 -10.24 0.20
C GLN A 14 -13.78 -10.02 -0.87
N CYS A 15 -13.80 -10.86 -1.90
CA CYS A 15 -14.80 -10.74 -2.96
C CYS A 15 -16.23 -11.08 -2.51
N ARG A 16 -16.45 -11.65 -1.33
CA ARG A 16 -17.79 -11.89 -0.77
C ARG A 16 -18.41 -10.66 -0.10
N THR A 17 -17.64 -9.62 0.14
CA THR A 17 -18.07 -8.44 0.92
C THR A 17 -19.04 -7.52 0.16
N SER A 18 -18.99 -7.51 -1.18
CA SER A 18 -19.88 -6.67 -1.98
C SER A 18 -20.30 -7.35 -3.30
N PRO A 19 -21.48 -6.98 -3.86
CA PRO A 19 -21.93 -7.47 -5.17
C PRO A 19 -20.96 -7.10 -6.31
N GLU A 20 -20.31 -5.93 -6.24
CA GLU A 20 -19.34 -5.47 -7.22
C GLU A 20 -18.10 -6.37 -7.25
N HIS A 21 -17.56 -6.70 -6.08
CA HIS A 21 -16.44 -7.62 -5.94
C HIS A 21 -16.78 -9.04 -6.39
N GLN A 22 -18.01 -9.50 -6.14
CA GLN A 22 -18.49 -10.79 -6.65
C GLN A 22 -18.54 -10.82 -8.18
N ALA A 23 -19.04 -9.74 -8.80
CA ALA A 23 -19.08 -9.61 -10.25
C ALA A 23 -17.66 -9.56 -10.86
N TRP A 24 -16.73 -8.83 -10.22
CA TRP A 24 -15.33 -8.82 -10.62
C TRP A 24 -14.72 -10.23 -10.58
N LEU A 25 -14.94 -10.98 -9.49
CA LEU A 25 -14.43 -12.34 -9.31
C LEU A 25 -14.99 -13.30 -10.37
N ALA A 26 -16.27 -13.16 -10.73
CA ALA A 26 -16.91 -13.99 -11.75
C ALA A 26 -16.25 -13.80 -13.14
N CYS A 27 -15.82 -12.59 -13.49
CA CYS A 27 -15.15 -12.28 -14.75
C CYS A 27 -13.64 -12.59 -14.74
N LEU A 28 -13.03 -12.77 -13.57
CA LEU A 28 -11.57 -12.89 -13.41
C LEU A 28 -10.96 -14.03 -14.25
N PRO A 29 -11.54 -15.27 -14.33
CA PRO A 29 -10.94 -16.35 -15.12
C PRO A 29 -10.82 -16.03 -16.61
N ASP A 30 -11.79 -15.35 -17.19
CA ASP A 30 -11.78 -14.97 -18.60
C ASP A 30 -10.79 -13.84 -18.85
N ARG A 31 -10.75 -12.84 -17.99
CA ARG A 31 -9.78 -11.73 -18.02
C ARG A 31 -8.34 -12.24 -17.96
N VAL A 32 -8.03 -13.11 -17.00
CA VAL A 32 -6.69 -13.68 -16.86
C VAL A 32 -6.28 -14.45 -18.10
N ARG A 33 -7.19 -15.24 -18.70
CA ARG A 33 -6.91 -16.00 -19.92
C ARG A 33 -6.67 -15.07 -21.13
N GLU A 34 -7.49 -14.03 -21.27
CA GLU A 34 -7.33 -13.03 -22.33
C GLU A 34 -5.99 -12.30 -22.20
N LEU A 35 -5.65 -11.80 -21.01
CA LEU A 35 -4.40 -11.09 -20.73
C LEU A 35 -3.18 -11.98 -20.95
N ALA A 36 -3.21 -13.22 -20.49
CA ALA A 36 -2.12 -14.18 -20.69
C ALA A 36 -1.87 -14.45 -22.18
N THR A 37 -2.94 -14.52 -22.98
CA THR A 37 -2.84 -14.69 -24.43
C THR A 37 -2.31 -13.41 -25.10
N ARG A 38 -2.89 -12.25 -24.78
CA ARG A 38 -2.54 -10.94 -25.34
C ARG A 38 -1.08 -10.56 -25.08
N TRP A 39 -0.60 -10.84 -23.89
CA TRP A 39 0.79 -10.52 -23.48
C TRP A 39 1.77 -11.69 -23.67
N ALA A 40 1.33 -12.79 -24.29
CA ALA A 40 2.13 -13.99 -24.55
C ALA A 40 2.85 -14.53 -23.30
N VAL A 41 2.11 -14.70 -22.19
CA VAL A 41 2.63 -15.16 -20.91
C VAL A 41 2.11 -16.55 -20.56
N THR A 42 3.00 -17.46 -20.23
CA THR A 42 2.66 -18.74 -19.59
C THR A 42 2.65 -18.54 -18.09
N LEU A 43 1.47 -18.62 -17.47
CA LEU A 43 1.27 -18.41 -16.04
C LEU A 43 1.54 -19.69 -15.23
N ALA A 44 2.12 -19.52 -14.06
CA ALA A 44 2.19 -20.53 -13.00
C ALA A 44 1.02 -20.34 -12.00
N SER A 45 1.02 -21.09 -10.89
CA SER A 45 0.03 -20.96 -9.83
C SER A 45 0.09 -19.55 -9.20
N PRO A 46 -1.05 -18.93 -8.88
CA PRO A 46 -1.06 -17.64 -8.20
C PRO A 46 -0.45 -17.74 -6.80
N PHE A 47 0.06 -16.62 -6.33
CA PHE A 47 0.45 -16.49 -4.93
C PHE A 47 -0.80 -16.61 -4.04
N ASP A 48 -0.71 -17.39 -2.97
CA ASP A 48 -1.79 -17.61 -2.00
C ASP A 48 -1.19 -17.40 -0.60
N THR A 49 -0.86 -16.15 -0.31
CA THR A 49 -0.30 -15.72 0.98
C THR A 49 -1.34 -14.94 1.76
N ASP A 50 -1.08 -14.74 3.05
CA ASP A 50 -1.95 -13.94 3.91
C ASP A 50 -2.02 -12.44 3.51
N GLU A 51 -1.21 -12.00 2.59
CA GLU A 51 -1.17 -10.63 2.08
C GLU A 51 -1.88 -10.45 0.74
N THR A 52 -2.24 -11.55 0.07
CA THR A 52 -2.89 -11.50 -1.26
C THR A 52 -4.41 -11.34 -1.10
N SER A 53 -4.87 -10.15 -0.76
CA SER A 53 -6.30 -9.86 -0.54
C SER A 53 -6.93 -8.93 -1.58
N ALA A 54 -6.15 -7.98 -2.12
CA ALA A 54 -6.65 -6.91 -2.98
C ALA A 54 -6.32 -7.09 -4.48
N ALA A 55 -5.76 -8.25 -4.88
CA ALA A 55 -5.46 -8.55 -6.28
C ALA A 55 -5.31 -10.06 -6.52
N TRP A 56 -5.53 -10.48 -7.75
CA TRP A 56 -5.05 -11.78 -8.22
C TRP A 56 -3.65 -11.61 -8.81
N VAL A 57 -2.66 -12.36 -8.30
CA VAL A 57 -1.25 -12.19 -8.64
C VAL A 57 -0.62 -13.54 -8.94
N ALA A 58 -0.02 -13.71 -10.11
CA ALA A 58 0.66 -14.94 -10.47
C ALA A 58 1.99 -14.69 -11.18
N PRO A 59 3.04 -15.49 -10.88
CA PRO A 59 4.25 -15.48 -11.66
C PRO A 59 4.03 -16.13 -13.01
N GLY A 60 4.79 -15.71 -14.01
CA GLY A 60 4.74 -16.25 -15.35
C GLY A 60 6.06 -16.08 -16.09
N THR A 61 6.07 -16.60 -17.32
CA THR A 61 7.22 -16.51 -18.22
C THR A 61 6.74 -16.06 -19.59
N ARG A 62 7.38 -15.05 -20.16
CA ARG A 62 7.13 -14.61 -21.54
C ARG A 62 7.74 -15.58 -22.55
N ALA A 63 7.39 -15.42 -23.83
CA ALA A 63 7.90 -16.25 -24.91
C ALA A 63 9.42 -16.20 -25.07
N ASP A 64 10.06 -15.09 -24.66
CA ASP A 64 11.52 -14.91 -24.67
C ASP A 64 12.23 -15.52 -23.42
N GLY A 65 11.47 -16.18 -22.55
CA GLY A 65 11.97 -16.76 -21.30
C GLY A 65 12.08 -15.76 -20.14
N SER A 66 11.73 -14.49 -20.32
CA SER A 66 11.81 -13.49 -19.25
C SER A 66 10.75 -13.75 -18.16
N PRO A 67 11.17 -13.70 -16.87
CA PRO A 67 10.26 -13.90 -15.75
C PRO A 67 9.46 -12.63 -15.47
N VAL A 68 8.15 -12.80 -15.29
CA VAL A 68 7.20 -11.70 -15.07
C VAL A 68 6.18 -12.07 -13.99
N VAL A 69 5.41 -11.08 -13.53
CA VAL A 69 4.25 -11.27 -12.67
C VAL A 69 3.05 -10.61 -13.32
N LEU A 70 1.96 -11.36 -13.50
CA LEU A 70 0.66 -10.83 -13.87
C LEU A 70 -0.11 -10.47 -12.60
N LYS A 71 -0.55 -9.21 -12.48
CA LYS A 71 -1.43 -8.73 -11.42
C LYS A 71 -2.72 -8.20 -12.04
N VAL A 72 -3.86 -8.62 -11.46
CA VAL A 72 -5.19 -8.08 -11.78
C VAL A 72 -5.77 -7.57 -10.48
N ALA A 73 -5.86 -6.25 -10.34
CA ALA A 73 -6.27 -5.60 -9.11
C ALA A 73 -7.79 -5.73 -8.90
N LEU A 74 -8.21 -5.99 -7.65
CA LEU A 74 -9.57 -5.80 -7.21
C LEU A 74 -9.80 -4.27 -7.07
N PRO A 75 -10.81 -3.70 -7.73
CA PRO A 75 -11.03 -2.26 -7.67
C PRO A 75 -11.27 -1.77 -6.24
N HIS A 76 -10.47 -0.82 -5.79
CA HIS A 76 -10.62 -0.12 -4.52
C HIS A 76 -10.00 1.28 -4.62
N MET A 77 -10.44 2.18 -3.75
CA MET A 77 -10.09 3.59 -3.82
C MET A 77 -8.59 3.84 -3.83
N GLU A 78 -7.84 3.22 -2.92
CA GLU A 78 -6.41 3.47 -2.77
C GLU A 78 -5.56 2.87 -3.91
N GLY A 79 -5.91 1.68 -4.40
CA GLY A 79 -5.17 0.99 -5.47
C GLY A 79 -5.42 1.49 -6.88
N ARG A 80 -6.32 2.46 -7.07
CA ARG A 80 -6.77 2.97 -8.37
C ARG A 80 -5.64 3.43 -9.28
N ASP A 81 -4.62 4.07 -8.71
CA ASP A 81 -3.57 4.75 -9.48
C ASP A 81 -2.23 3.99 -9.50
N GLU A 82 -2.20 2.70 -9.11
CA GLU A 82 -0.99 1.88 -9.06
C GLU A 82 -0.23 1.86 -10.40
N ILE A 83 -0.95 1.65 -11.50
CA ILE A 83 -0.35 1.62 -12.86
C ILE A 83 0.29 2.97 -13.20
N ALA A 84 -0.38 4.08 -12.86
CA ALA A 84 0.14 5.42 -13.07
C ALA A 84 1.41 5.66 -12.24
N GLY A 85 1.44 5.18 -10.99
CA GLY A 85 2.61 5.23 -10.12
C GLY A 85 3.79 4.45 -10.68
N LEU A 86 3.58 3.23 -11.14
CA LEU A 86 4.63 2.42 -11.74
C LEU A 86 5.19 3.06 -13.02
N ARG A 87 4.35 3.69 -13.85
CA ARG A 87 4.79 4.49 -15.00
C ARG A 87 5.64 5.68 -14.58
N PHE A 88 5.21 6.42 -13.55
CA PHE A 88 5.90 7.61 -13.05
C PHE A 88 7.29 7.28 -12.49
N TRP A 89 7.41 6.26 -11.66
CA TRP A 89 8.69 5.86 -11.07
C TRP A 89 9.59 5.07 -12.04
N ASP A 90 9.04 4.55 -13.12
CA ASP A 90 9.77 3.87 -14.21
C ASP A 90 10.83 2.88 -13.72
N GLY A 91 10.40 2.00 -12.82
CA GLY A 91 11.27 0.97 -12.26
C GLY A 91 12.34 1.46 -11.28
N SER A 92 12.27 2.69 -10.77
CA SER A 92 13.23 3.20 -9.79
C SER A 92 12.59 4.09 -8.71
N PRO A 93 12.42 3.60 -7.48
CA PRO A 93 12.88 2.31 -6.90
C PRO A 93 11.83 1.18 -6.96
N THR A 94 10.84 1.27 -7.81
CA THR A 94 9.77 0.27 -7.97
C THR A 94 10.17 -0.86 -8.93
N VAL A 95 9.37 -1.91 -8.97
CA VAL A 95 9.40 -2.88 -10.07
C VAL A 95 9.04 -2.18 -11.39
N ARG A 96 9.55 -2.69 -12.52
CA ARG A 96 9.22 -2.17 -13.85
C ARG A 96 7.83 -2.62 -14.26
N LEU A 97 7.05 -1.69 -14.79
CA LEU A 97 5.85 -1.97 -15.54
C LEU A 97 6.25 -2.40 -16.95
N ILE A 98 5.76 -3.55 -17.41
CA ILE A 98 6.09 -4.11 -18.74
C ILE A 98 4.91 -3.89 -19.69
N GLU A 99 3.71 -4.26 -19.27
CA GLU A 99 2.46 -4.05 -19.98
C GLU A 99 1.38 -3.59 -18.98
N ALA A 100 0.36 -2.89 -19.45
CA ALA A 100 -0.78 -2.51 -18.63
C ALA A 100 -2.07 -2.44 -19.42
N ASP A 101 -3.17 -2.70 -18.72
CA ASP A 101 -4.52 -2.42 -19.15
C ASP A 101 -5.23 -1.64 -18.05
N ASP A 102 -5.29 -0.31 -18.20
CA ASP A 102 -5.87 0.59 -17.20
C ASP A 102 -7.37 0.32 -16.98
N SER A 103 -8.07 -0.12 -18.03
CA SER A 103 -9.52 -0.39 -17.95
C SER A 103 -9.85 -1.62 -17.11
N LEU A 104 -8.94 -2.58 -17.05
CA LEU A 104 -9.08 -3.81 -16.27
C LEU A 104 -8.34 -3.75 -14.92
N GLY A 105 -7.57 -2.69 -14.66
CA GLY A 105 -6.67 -2.63 -13.52
C GLY A 105 -5.62 -3.77 -13.56
N ALA A 106 -5.19 -4.14 -14.78
CA ALA A 106 -4.30 -5.27 -14.99
C ALA A 106 -2.91 -4.81 -15.42
N MET A 107 -1.89 -5.49 -14.94
CA MET A 107 -0.51 -5.15 -15.25
C MET A 107 0.39 -6.38 -15.30
N LEU A 108 1.37 -6.32 -16.18
CA LEU A 108 2.50 -7.23 -16.25
C LEU A 108 3.72 -6.49 -15.73
N ILE A 109 4.32 -6.98 -14.66
CA ILE A 109 5.43 -6.34 -13.98
C ILE A 109 6.65 -7.26 -13.90
N GLU A 110 7.81 -6.66 -13.65
CA GLU A 110 9.07 -7.35 -13.39
C GLU A 110 8.91 -8.32 -12.21
N GLN A 111 9.37 -9.56 -12.37
CA GLN A 111 9.47 -10.50 -11.26
C GLN A 111 10.73 -10.26 -10.45
N CYS A 112 10.59 -9.93 -9.17
CA CYS A 112 11.71 -9.89 -8.24
C CYS A 112 12.26 -11.30 -7.99
N ARG A 113 13.59 -11.46 -8.13
CA ARG A 113 14.31 -12.70 -7.80
C ARG A 113 15.52 -12.38 -6.93
N PRO A 114 15.69 -13.06 -5.80
CA PRO A 114 14.93 -14.20 -5.26
C PRO A 114 13.52 -13.88 -4.75
N GLY A 115 13.12 -12.61 -4.63
CA GLY A 115 11.77 -12.19 -4.21
C GLY A 115 11.53 -12.30 -2.70
N THR A 116 12.60 -12.46 -1.90
CA THR A 116 12.49 -12.49 -0.43
C THR A 116 12.08 -11.09 0.07
N ALA A 117 11.04 -11.03 0.89
CA ALA A 117 10.56 -9.77 1.46
C ALA A 117 11.53 -9.19 2.49
N LEU A 118 11.64 -7.86 2.53
CA LEU A 118 12.50 -7.12 3.46
C LEU A 118 12.14 -7.38 4.93
N ARG A 119 10.88 -7.74 5.23
CA ARG A 119 10.46 -8.11 6.58
C ARG A 119 11.26 -9.28 7.20
N SER A 120 11.99 -10.07 6.39
CA SER A 120 12.90 -11.10 6.89
C SER A 120 14.19 -10.56 7.51
N ARG A 121 14.42 -9.23 7.39
CA ARG A 121 15.59 -8.54 7.96
C ARG A 121 15.25 -7.93 9.32
N PRO A 122 16.25 -7.67 10.18
CA PRO A 122 16.04 -6.92 11.42
C PRO A 122 15.37 -5.55 11.16
N GLU A 123 14.45 -5.10 12.03
CA GLU A 123 13.70 -3.84 11.84
C GLU A 123 14.61 -2.61 11.66
N VAL A 124 15.76 -2.56 12.33
CA VAL A 124 16.74 -1.47 12.16
C VAL A 124 17.30 -1.40 10.74
N GLU A 125 17.49 -2.55 10.08
CA GLU A 125 17.88 -2.59 8.66
C GLU A 125 16.70 -2.21 7.76
N GLN A 126 15.49 -2.64 8.13
CA GLN A 126 14.27 -2.24 7.41
C GLN A 126 14.11 -0.73 7.39
N ASP A 127 14.28 -0.04 8.54
CA ASP A 127 14.21 1.42 8.65
C ASP A 127 15.13 2.10 7.63
N THR A 128 16.40 1.69 7.60
CA THR A 128 17.41 2.30 6.72
C THR A 128 17.09 2.09 5.24
N ILE A 129 16.65 0.88 4.88
CA ILE A 129 16.33 0.55 3.49
C ILE A 129 15.06 1.28 3.05
N ILE A 130 14.00 1.28 3.87
CA ILE A 130 12.73 1.94 3.55
C ILE A 130 12.94 3.45 3.45
N ALA A 131 13.69 4.07 4.37
CA ALA A 131 14.02 5.50 4.28
C ALA A 131 14.74 5.83 2.96
N SER A 132 15.72 5.02 2.56
CA SER A 132 16.41 5.18 1.27
C SER A 132 15.46 5.04 0.06
N LEU A 133 14.47 4.15 0.13
CA LEU A 133 13.48 4.01 -0.94
C LEU A 133 12.52 5.21 -0.97
N LEU A 134 12.05 5.69 0.18
CA LEU A 134 11.17 6.86 0.28
C LEU A 134 11.84 8.11 -0.29
N HIS A 135 13.10 8.39 0.06
CA HIS A 135 13.84 9.52 -0.55
C HIS A 135 13.94 9.46 -2.07
N ARG A 136 13.94 8.26 -2.66
CA ARG A 136 13.96 8.08 -4.11
C ARG A 136 12.56 8.16 -4.73
N LEU A 137 11.51 7.89 -3.96
CA LEU A 137 10.12 8.01 -4.38
C LEU A 137 9.65 9.47 -4.35
N TRP A 138 10.11 10.26 -3.39
CA TRP A 138 9.73 11.68 -3.19
C TRP A 138 10.40 12.63 -4.22
N ARG A 139 10.39 12.25 -5.48
CA ARG A 139 10.84 13.14 -6.55
C ARG A 139 9.79 14.22 -6.78
N GLN A 140 10.24 15.41 -7.23
CA GLN A 140 9.30 16.43 -7.67
C GLN A 140 8.41 15.86 -8.79
N PRO A 141 7.09 15.90 -8.65
CA PRO A 141 6.21 15.48 -9.70
C PRO A 141 6.33 16.46 -10.87
N SER A 142 6.36 15.94 -12.10
CA SER A 142 6.23 16.77 -13.28
C SER A 142 4.84 17.42 -13.32
N GLU A 143 4.70 18.59 -13.93
CA GLU A 143 3.39 19.17 -14.18
C GLU A 143 2.49 18.16 -14.90
N GLY A 144 1.25 17.99 -14.43
CA GLY A 144 0.28 17.06 -15.00
C GLY A 144 0.48 15.58 -14.60
N HIS A 145 1.13 15.30 -13.47
CA HIS A 145 1.37 13.93 -12.98
C HIS A 145 0.11 13.08 -12.77
N GLY A 146 -1.07 13.68 -12.63
CA GLY A 146 -2.36 13.00 -12.52
C GLY A 146 -2.65 12.31 -11.19
N PHE A 147 -1.72 12.35 -10.19
CA PHE A 147 -1.95 11.75 -8.88
C PHE A 147 -2.94 12.58 -8.07
N ARG A 148 -3.81 11.88 -7.36
CA ARG A 148 -4.77 12.50 -6.44
C ARG A 148 -4.06 13.09 -5.23
N PRO A 149 -4.56 14.19 -4.66
CA PRO A 149 -4.05 14.72 -3.41
C PRO A 149 -4.34 13.76 -2.24
N LEU A 150 -3.43 13.69 -1.26
CA LEU A 150 -3.63 12.93 -0.02
C LEU A 150 -4.92 13.32 0.71
N ALA A 151 -5.33 14.59 0.59
CA ALA A 151 -6.59 15.10 1.13
C ALA A 151 -7.83 14.35 0.61
N GLU A 152 -7.81 13.81 -0.63
CA GLU A 152 -8.91 13.01 -1.17
C GLU A 152 -9.03 11.66 -0.43
N MET A 153 -7.91 11.01 -0.14
CA MET A 153 -7.89 9.76 0.63
C MET A 153 -8.37 9.98 2.07
N THR A 154 -7.87 11.00 2.75
CA THR A 154 -8.28 11.28 4.13
C THR A 154 -9.74 11.75 4.23
N ALA A 155 -10.26 12.44 3.20
CA ALA A 155 -11.68 12.79 3.12
C ALA A 155 -12.56 11.53 2.96
N PHE A 156 -12.14 10.59 2.12
CA PHE A 156 -12.80 9.30 1.97
C PHE A 156 -12.82 8.53 3.30
N TRP A 157 -11.67 8.39 3.96
CA TRP A 157 -11.59 7.76 5.28
C TRP A 157 -12.47 8.45 6.33
N THR A 158 -12.47 9.80 6.32
CA THR A 158 -13.32 10.58 7.24
C THR A 158 -14.81 10.25 7.05
N ALA A 159 -15.26 10.09 5.81
CA ALA A 159 -16.65 9.72 5.51
C ALA A 159 -16.97 8.29 5.97
N GLU A 160 -16.11 7.31 5.66
CA GLU A 160 -16.29 5.92 6.10
C GLU A 160 -16.31 5.82 7.63
N THR A 161 -15.30 6.39 8.31
CA THR A 161 -15.24 6.39 9.77
C THR A 161 -16.47 7.03 10.39
N THR A 162 -16.96 8.14 9.82
CA THR A 162 -18.16 8.81 10.33
C THR A 162 -19.43 7.96 10.15
N SER A 163 -19.49 7.13 9.10
CA SER A 163 -20.61 6.21 8.89
C SER A 163 -20.68 5.09 9.94
N ASP A 164 -19.53 4.74 10.54
CA ASP A 164 -19.40 3.70 11.54
C ASP A 164 -19.52 4.23 12.99
N ARG A 165 -20.01 5.46 13.17
CA ARG A 165 -20.05 6.14 14.48
C ARG A 165 -20.65 5.31 15.60
N ASP A 166 -21.67 4.54 15.33
CA ASP A 166 -22.35 3.69 16.32
C ASP A 166 -21.48 2.53 16.82
N GLN A 167 -20.36 2.26 16.15
CA GLN A 167 -19.38 1.23 16.50
C GLN A 167 -18.18 1.78 17.28
N TRP A 168 -18.03 3.11 17.40
CA TRP A 168 -16.86 3.70 18.06
C TRP A 168 -16.79 3.34 19.53
N HIS A 169 -15.60 2.98 19.98
CA HIS A 169 -15.34 2.61 21.38
C HIS A 169 -14.88 3.80 22.24
N ASP A 170 -14.42 4.88 21.63
CA ASP A 170 -13.95 6.10 22.26
C ASP A 170 -14.22 7.31 21.34
N ASP A 171 -15.39 7.91 21.49
CA ASP A 171 -15.86 9.02 20.65
C ASP A 171 -14.89 10.22 20.65
N GLY A 172 -14.28 10.53 21.80
CA GLY A 172 -13.36 11.66 21.92
C GLY A 172 -12.07 11.41 21.14
N LEU A 173 -11.54 10.20 21.22
CA LEU A 173 -10.33 9.80 20.52
C LEU A 173 -10.54 9.80 19.00
N VAL A 174 -11.65 9.22 18.53
CA VAL A 174 -11.98 9.17 17.10
C VAL A 174 -12.25 10.59 16.56
N ALA A 175 -12.99 11.42 17.31
CA ALA A 175 -13.27 12.80 16.89
C ALA A 175 -11.98 13.62 16.71
N ALA A 176 -11.04 13.51 17.65
CA ALA A 176 -9.73 14.17 17.55
C ALA A 176 -8.90 13.65 16.35
N GLY A 177 -8.94 12.33 16.10
CA GLY A 177 -8.31 11.74 14.91
C GLY A 177 -8.90 12.25 13.60
N LEU A 178 -10.23 12.34 13.52
CA LEU A 178 -10.94 12.88 12.34
C LEU A 178 -10.61 14.37 12.09
N GLU A 179 -10.42 15.16 13.14
CA GLU A 179 -9.99 16.56 13.01
C GLU A 179 -8.62 16.63 12.35
N LEU A 180 -7.65 15.86 12.82
CA LEU A 180 -6.32 15.80 12.23
C LEU A 180 -6.31 15.22 10.81
N LEU A 181 -7.13 14.22 10.48
CA LEU A 181 -7.25 13.73 9.10
C LEU A 181 -7.74 14.80 8.12
N ARG A 182 -8.52 15.79 8.60
CA ARG A 182 -8.95 16.95 7.78
C ARG A 182 -7.88 18.04 7.70
N GLU A 183 -7.14 18.27 8.78
CA GLU A 183 -6.18 19.37 8.90
C GLU A 183 -4.82 19.06 8.27
N LEU A 184 -4.22 17.92 8.61
CA LEU A 184 -2.84 17.57 8.26
C LEU A 184 -2.56 17.61 6.74
N PRO A 185 -3.44 17.11 5.85
CA PRO A 185 -3.16 17.18 4.42
C PRO A 185 -3.02 18.60 3.86
N ASN A 186 -3.58 19.59 4.55
CA ASN A 186 -3.67 20.99 4.12
C ASN A 186 -2.64 21.91 4.80
N THR A 187 -1.92 21.42 5.82
CA THR A 187 -0.99 22.21 6.64
C THR A 187 0.47 21.78 6.46
N GLY A 188 0.76 20.89 5.51
CA GLY A 188 2.10 20.40 5.23
C GLY A 188 2.98 21.38 4.46
N GLY A 189 4.28 21.06 4.40
CA GLY A 189 5.25 21.75 3.57
C GLY A 189 5.14 21.38 2.09
N THR A 190 6.28 21.16 1.43
CA THR A 190 6.31 20.75 0.02
C THR A 190 5.68 19.37 -0.16
N ALA A 191 4.63 19.32 -0.97
CA ALA A 191 3.98 18.07 -1.32
C ALA A 191 4.86 17.25 -2.28
N VAL A 192 4.91 15.93 -2.05
CA VAL A 192 5.68 14.98 -2.85
C VAL A 192 4.80 13.80 -3.29
N PRO A 193 5.17 13.06 -4.35
CA PRO A 193 4.54 11.77 -4.65
C PRO A 193 4.81 10.78 -3.52
N LEU A 194 3.74 10.31 -2.90
CA LEU A 194 3.76 9.36 -1.80
C LEU A 194 3.57 7.93 -2.33
N ALA A 195 4.11 6.97 -1.61
CA ALA A 195 3.85 5.55 -1.83
C ALA A 195 2.61 5.07 -1.08
N THR A 196 2.27 5.71 0.00
CA THR A 196 1.23 5.52 1.03
C THR A 196 1.15 4.12 1.66
N ASP A 197 1.58 3.06 0.98
CA ASP A 197 1.55 1.68 1.47
C ASP A 197 2.96 1.03 1.50
N LEU A 198 4.02 1.82 1.68
CA LEU A 198 5.38 1.27 1.75
C LEU A 198 5.69 0.71 3.14
N HIS A 199 5.83 -0.59 3.21
CA HIS A 199 6.29 -1.34 4.38
C HIS A 199 7.18 -2.52 3.95
N ALA A 200 7.83 -3.18 4.91
CA ALA A 200 8.80 -4.24 4.64
C ALA A 200 8.23 -5.49 3.91
N GLY A 201 6.91 -5.64 3.87
CA GLY A 201 6.22 -6.67 3.06
C GLY A 201 6.19 -6.32 1.57
N ASN A 202 6.06 -5.02 1.25
CA ASN A 202 6.00 -4.51 -0.13
C ASN A 202 7.39 -4.16 -0.71
N VAL A 203 8.47 -4.61 -0.06
CA VAL A 203 9.85 -4.44 -0.54
C VAL A 203 10.50 -5.81 -0.73
N LEU A 204 10.88 -6.12 -1.96
CA LEU A 204 11.39 -7.43 -2.32
C LEU A 204 12.86 -7.37 -2.76
N ARG A 205 13.63 -8.38 -2.38
CA ARG A 205 14.98 -8.60 -2.90
C ARG A 205 14.92 -8.90 -4.39
N ALA A 206 15.73 -8.18 -5.19
CA ALA A 206 15.71 -8.30 -6.63
C ALA A 206 17.13 -8.36 -7.22
N GLN A 207 17.23 -8.69 -8.53
CA GLN A 207 18.51 -8.79 -9.24
C GLN A 207 18.97 -7.43 -9.78
N ARG A 208 18.03 -6.61 -10.29
CA ARG A 208 18.35 -5.33 -10.94
C ARG A 208 18.79 -4.28 -9.93
N GLN A 209 18.17 -4.28 -8.76
CA GLN A 209 18.53 -3.45 -7.60
C GLN A 209 18.42 -4.32 -6.35
N PRO A 210 19.16 -4.01 -5.28
CA PRO A 210 19.13 -4.82 -4.05
C PRO A 210 17.71 -5.00 -3.50
N TRP A 211 16.91 -3.93 -3.57
CA TRP A 211 15.52 -3.90 -3.09
C TRP A 211 14.66 -3.09 -4.05
N LEU A 212 13.47 -3.61 -4.35
CA LEU A 212 12.47 -2.95 -5.17
C LEU A 212 11.13 -2.95 -4.45
N MET A 213 10.43 -1.83 -4.54
CA MET A 213 9.06 -1.70 -4.07
C MET A 213 8.08 -2.31 -5.07
N ILE A 214 7.10 -3.02 -4.55
CA ILE A 214 5.89 -3.46 -5.26
C ILE A 214 4.65 -2.77 -4.66
N ASP A 215 3.53 -2.81 -5.38
CA ASP A 215 2.22 -2.37 -4.88
C ASP A 215 2.16 -0.91 -4.38
N PRO A 216 2.71 0.08 -5.12
CA PRO A 216 2.58 1.47 -4.73
C PRO A 216 1.12 1.94 -4.85
N LYS A 217 0.66 2.75 -3.89
CA LYS A 217 -0.64 3.42 -3.90
C LYS A 217 -0.41 4.93 -3.94
N PRO A 218 -0.16 5.51 -5.13
CA PRO A 218 0.34 6.88 -5.25
C PRO A 218 -0.71 7.93 -4.92
N PHE A 219 -0.30 8.88 -4.08
CA PHE A 219 -0.96 10.15 -3.85
C PHE A 219 0.08 11.27 -3.85
N VAL A 220 -0.34 12.52 -3.83
CA VAL A 220 0.55 13.67 -3.62
C VAL A 220 0.20 14.35 -2.30
N GLY A 221 1.20 14.55 -1.45
CA GLY A 221 0.98 15.15 -0.14
C GLY A 221 2.21 15.24 0.74
N ASP A 222 1.98 15.20 2.03
CA ASP A 222 2.95 15.36 3.09
C ASP A 222 3.87 14.14 3.22
N PRO A 223 5.19 14.28 3.06
CA PRO A 223 6.13 13.16 3.20
C PRO A 223 6.11 12.51 4.59
N ALA A 224 5.72 13.22 5.64
CA ALA A 224 5.59 12.64 6.98
C ALA A 224 4.52 11.54 7.05
N TYR A 225 3.51 11.56 6.16
CA TYR A 225 2.52 10.51 6.05
C TYR A 225 3.13 9.15 5.67
N ASP A 226 4.08 9.11 4.73
CA ASP A 226 4.69 7.86 4.24
C ASP A 226 5.49 7.12 5.33
N ALA A 227 5.89 7.79 6.41
CA ALA A 227 6.51 7.13 7.55
C ALA A 227 5.56 6.16 8.25
N THR A 228 4.26 6.45 8.24
CA THR A 228 3.28 5.80 9.11
C THR A 228 3.08 4.32 8.78
N GLN A 229 3.04 3.95 7.51
CA GLN A 229 2.77 2.57 7.11
C GLN A 229 3.87 1.60 7.56
N HIS A 230 5.13 2.01 7.42
CA HIS A 230 6.23 1.21 7.94
C HIS A 230 6.19 1.09 9.47
N LEU A 231 5.96 2.21 10.16
CA LEU A 231 5.91 2.25 11.63
C LEU A 231 4.79 1.36 12.19
N PHE A 232 3.59 1.36 11.59
CA PHE A 232 2.50 0.45 11.98
C PHE A 232 2.85 -1.04 11.76
N ASN A 233 3.78 -1.35 10.88
CA ASN A 233 4.28 -2.72 10.69
C ASN A 233 5.41 -3.10 11.66
N CYS A 234 5.94 -2.16 12.46
CA CYS A 234 6.92 -2.37 13.53
C CYS A 234 6.24 -2.46 14.91
N ARG A 235 5.12 -3.18 15.01
CA ARG A 235 4.23 -3.21 16.19
C ARG A 235 4.93 -3.41 17.52
N PRO A 236 5.79 -4.42 17.74
CA PRO A 236 6.41 -4.65 19.04
C PRO A 236 7.20 -3.43 19.55
N ARG A 237 8.03 -2.85 18.69
CA ARG A 237 8.86 -1.69 18.99
C ARG A 237 8.02 -0.42 19.15
N LEU A 238 7.04 -0.22 18.27
CA LEU A 238 6.16 0.94 18.32
C LEU A 238 5.32 0.95 19.61
N HIS A 239 4.79 -0.19 20.05
CA HIS A 239 4.03 -0.28 21.30
C HIS A 239 4.90 -0.11 22.55
N ALA A 240 6.14 -0.65 22.55
CA ALA A 240 7.04 -0.54 23.67
C ALA A 240 7.58 0.89 23.86
N HIS A 241 8.00 1.53 22.77
CA HIS A 241 8.69 2.81 22.78
C HIS A 241 8.27 3.70 21.60
N PRO A 242 7.01 4.21 21.56
CA PRO A 242 6.48 4.92 20.39
C PRO A 242 7.30 6.15 20.02
N ALA A 243 7.62 7.03 20.97
CA ALA A 243 8.39 8.24 20.71
C ALA A 243 9.77 7.93 20.12
N VAL A 244 10.54 7.05 20.76
CA VAL A 244 11.89 6.68 20.28
C VAL A 244 11.83 6.06 18.87
N THR A 245 10.78 5.26 18.58
CA THR A 245 10.61 4.61 17.29
C THR A 245 10.27 5.63 16.21
N ILE A 246 9.39 6.58 16.52
CA ILE A 246 9.01 7.68 15.61
C ILE A 246 10.20 8.60 15.36
N ASP A 247 10.86 9.10 16.42
CA ASP A 247 12.01 10.01 16.32
C ASP A 247 13.10 9.43 15.42
N ARG A 248 13.51 8.18 15.72
CA ARG A 248 14.54 7.50 14.91
C ARG A 248 14.19 7.43 13.44
N PHE A 249 12.97 7.07 13.09
CA PHE A 249 12.60 6.91 11.68
C PHE A 249 12.39 8.27 11.00
N SER A 250 11.87 9.26 11.73
CA SER A 250 11.76 10.64 11.27
C SER A 250 13.13 11.26 10.97
N ASP A 251 14.13 11.01 11.83
CA ASP A 251 15.52 11.43 11.60
C ASP A 251 16.09 10.83 10.31
N LEU A 252 15.87 9.53 10.06
CA LEU A 252 16.30 8.87 8.82
C LEU A 252 15.64 9.46 7.57
N LEU A 253 14.40 9.93 7.70
CA LEU A 253 13.62 10.54 6.62
C LEU A 253 13.88 12.05 6.47
N GLY A 254 14.43 12.71 7.49
CA GLY A 254 14.55 14.16 7.50
C GLY A 254 13.21 14.89 7.55
N VAL A 255 12.20 14.30 8.21
CA VAL A 255 10.86 14.87 8.41
C VAL A 255 10.64 15.21 9.89
N ASP A 256 9.70 16.10 10.18
CA ASP A 256 9.35 16.49 11.54
C ASP A 256 8.71 15.32 12.28
N ALA A 257 9.33 14.90 13.40
CA ALA A 257 8.89 13.77 14.21
C ALA A 257 7.51 14.03 14.87
N GLU A 258 7.23 15.26 15.28
CA GLU A 258 5.93 15.64 15.81
C GLU A 258 4.84 15.49 14.75
N ARG A 259 5.13 15.87 13.52
CA ARG A 259 4.21 15.72 12.41
C ARG A 259 3.95 14.24 12.06
N VAL A 260 4.99 13.39 12.11
CA VAL A 260 4.82 11.94 11.98
C VAL A 260 3.95 11.40 13.13
N ARG A 261 4.18 11.85 14.38
CA ARG A 261 3.38 11.46 15.55
C ARG A 261 1.90 11.82 15.37
N LEU A 262 1.61 13.01 14.87
CA LEU A 262 0.23 13.45 14.62
C LEU A 262 -0.45 12.60 13.53
N TRP A 263 0.25 12.28 12.45
CA TRP A 263 -0.25 11.35 11.43
C TRP A 263 -0.49 9.94 11.98
N MET A 264 0.44 9.41 12.79
CA MET A 264 0.28 8.13 13.47
C MET A 264 -0.93 8.12 14.40
N PHE A 265 -1.11 9.18 15.18
CA PHE A 265 -2.29 9.33 16.02
C PHE A 265 -3.58 9.38 15.21
N ALA A 266 -3.65 10.23 14.18
CA ALA A 266 -4.83 10.39 13.35
C ALA A 266 -5.28 9.06 12.73
N ARG A 267 -4.32 8.29 12.19
CA ARG A 267 -4.57 6.95 11.63
C ARG A 267 -4.97 5.94 12.70
N ALA A 268 -4.23 5.84 13.80
CA ALA A 268 -4.56 4.90 14.88
C ALA A 268 -5.94 5.17 15.51
N ALA A 269 -6.36 6.44 15.56
CA ALA A 269 -7.64 6.83 16.13
C ALA A 269 -8.81 6.75 15.14
N ALA A 270 -8.60 7.08 13.86
CA ALA A 270 -9.69 7.38 12.94
C ALA A 270 -9.53 6.83 11.51
N GLU A 271 -8.56 5.95 11.20
CA GLU A 271 -8.55 5.21 9.94
C GLU A 271 -9.67 4.18 9.94
N PRO A 272 -10.44 4.01 8.83
CA PRO A 272 -11.54 3.04 8.74
C PRO A 272 -11.08 1.61 9.06
N ARG A 273 -11.89 0.86 9.79
CA ARG A 273 -11.57 -0.49 10.25
C ARG A 273 -12.79 -1.33 10.56
N ASP A 274 -12.66 -2.65 10.49
CA ASP A 274 -13.73 -3.59 10.81
C ASP A 274 -13.95 -3.75 12.34
N ASP A 275 -12.91 -3.46 13.14
CA ASP A 275 -12.97 -3.60 14.61
C ASP A 275 -12.53 -2.31 15.32
N TRP A 276 -13.52 -1.55 15.80
CA TRP A 276 -13.32 -0.32 16.56
C TRP A 276 -12.95 -0.55 18.03
N SER A 277 -12.99 -1.80 18.48
CA SER A 277 -12.62 -2.20 19.86
C SER A 277 -11.17 -2.68 19.99
N ASP A 278 -10.37 -2.72 18.90
CA ASP A 278 -8.98 -3.19 18.92
C ASP A 278 -8.17 -2.48 20.04
N PRO A 279 -7.82 -3.19 21.13
CA PRO A 279 -7.18 -2.59 22.29
C PRO A 279 -5.76 -2.12 22.00
N GLU A 280 -5.08 -2.73 21.00
CA GLU A 280 -3.73 -2.33 20.62
C GLU A 280 -3.76 -0.96 19.92
N LEU A 281 -4.66 -0.77 18.95
CA LEU A 281 -4.81 0.51 18.26
C LEU A 281 -5.29 1.62 19.20
N LEU A 282 -6.26 1.34 20.08
CA LEU A 282 -6.73 2.30 21.07
C LEU A 282 -5.62 2.70 22.05
N SER A 283 -4.83 1.74 22.53
CA SER A 283 -3.68 2.00 23.40
C SER A 283 -2.62 2.84 22.69
N LEU A 284 -2.33 2.53 21.43
CA LEU A 284 -1.36 3.25 20.63
C LEU A 284 -1.82 4.69 20.37
N ALA A 285 -3.08 4.89 19.98
CA ALA A 285 -3.65 6.21 19.79
C ALA A 285 -3.53 7.06 21.08
N ARG A 286 -3.91 6.52 22.23
CA ARG A 286 -3.77 7.24 23.52
C ARG A 286 -2.33 7.63 23.85
N LYS A 287 -1.34 6.79 23.52
CA LYS A 287 0.08 7.10 23.75
C LYS A 287 0.62 8.21 22.82
N MET A 288 -0.02 8.39 21.67
CA MET A 288 0.40 9.37 20.67
C MET A 288 -0.50 10.62 20.63
N ALA A 289 -1.53 10.68 21.47
CA ALA A 289 -2.45 11.83 21.54
C ALA A 289 -1.69 13.15 21.72
N PRO A 290 -2.13 14.24 21.03
CA PRO A 290 -1.53 15.56 21.13
C PRO A 290 -1.65 16.17 22.53
#